data_6b0075951e41aa56c895ce666feeadb6
#
_entry.id   6b0075951e41aa56c895ce666feeadb6
#
_cell.length_a   1.000
_cell.length_b   1.000
_cell.length_c   1.000
_cell.angle_alpha   90.00
_cell.angle_beta   90.00
_cell.angle_gamma   90.00
#
_symmetry.space_group_name_H-M   'P 1'
#
loop_
_entity.id
_entity.type
_entity.pdbx_description
1 polymer ?
#
loop_
_entity_poly.entity_id
_entity_poly.type
_entity_poly.pdbx_seq_one_letter_code
_entity_poly.pdbx_strand_id
1 'polypeptide(L)'
;MLTVPSIHKSILGYGYIVKNEAQMKKDAGKPIQQVNPALYSGISKQSDDIARELKGKNVNVQRLNPEVLDAAELQYMKYVQQGNNFLFPKNSFVVIGNNVIECATRAPMNDKNRFIVRRILKPYVKEDPTIRYVAAPIPSPTFPEKSLYIEGNDVLVDGRNVYVGHSGRGTSSNGVRWLQSVLGPNYKVYSIDINGFVHLDDVLTLIRPKLAVRVPSAITSEMPKPLANWDFIDVNPEDAKQYASSIIVVGPNRVLVDERFENLITELRNKEVDVTSVPFDDVVEMGGGLADFYVPLKRNYDHEMNSVKLSKEFFIEKGNEILEAVKTFDYAEFFTNAQTLVTEKINTLMNK
;
A
#
# COMPACT_ATOMS: atom_id res chain seq x y z
N MET A 1 -13.83 -11.22 16.96
CA MET A 1 -12.93 -11.91 17.94
C MET A 1 -11.59 -12.10 17.26
N LEU A 2 -10.51 -11.53 17.80
CA LEU A 2 -9.15 -11.76 17.29
C LEU A 2 -8.68 -13.15 17.71
N THR A 3 -8.11 -13.91 16.78
CA THR A 3 -7.51 -15.22 17.05
C THR A 3 -6.04 -15.22 16.70
N VAL A 4 -5.27 -16.11 17.32
CA VAL A 4 -3.87 -16.33 16.95
C VAL A 4 -3.85 -16.83 15.50
N PRO A 5 -3.09 -16.18 14.59
CA PRO A 5 -3.05 -16.57 13.19
C PRO A 5 -2.35 -17.92 13.00
N SER A 6 -2.79 -18.66 11.98
CA SER A 6 -2.09 -19.85 11.53
C SER A 6 -0.89 -19.46 10.66
N ILE A 7 0.25 -20.11 10.85
CA ILE A 7 1.47 -19.85 10.08
C ILE A 7 1.37 -20.57 8.74
N HIS A 8 1.41 -19.81 7.64
CA HIS A 8 1.50 -20.38 6.30
C HIS A 8 2.94 -20.56 5.86
N LYS A 9 3.19 -21.59 5.04
CA LYS A 9 4.53 -21.91 4.52
C LYS A 9 5.21 -20.76 3.75
N SER A 10 4.44 -19.80 3.21
CA SER A 10 4.98 -18.66 2.48
C SER A 10 5.77 -17.69 3.37
N ILE A 11 5.50 -17.68 4.68
CA ILE A 11 6.17 -16.83 5.66
C ILE A 11 7.14 -17.60 6.57
N LEU A 12 7.27 -18.92 6.40
CA LEU A 12 8.26 -19.69 7.13
C LEU A 12 9.68 -19.22 6.81
N GLY A 13 10.49 -19.03 7.84
CA GLY A 13 11.85 -18.51 7.71
C GLY A 13 11.96 -16.98 7.78
N TYR A 14 10.84 -16.26 7.83
CA TYR A 14 10.80 -14.83 8.08
C TYR A 14 10.51 -14.55 9.55
N GLY A 15 11.56 -14.64 10.37
CA GLY A 15 11.47 -14.49 11.84
C GLY A 15 10.92 -13.14 12.30
N TYR A 16 10.97 -12.11 11.45
CA TYR A 16 10.40 -10.80 11.77
C TYR A 16 8.86 -10.82 11.76
N ILE A 17 8.21 -11.74 10.98
CA ILE A 17 6.76 -11.92 10.98
C ILE A 17 6.33 -12.88 12.10
N VAL A 18 7.14 -13.90 12.38
CA VAL A 18 6.81 -14.98 13.32
C VAL A 18 7.87 -15.04 14.41
N LYS A 19 7.71 -14.22 15.45
CA LYS A 19 8.68 -14.12 16.55
C LYS A 19 8.75 -15.36 17.42
N ASN A 20 7.62 -16.04 17.64
CA ASN A 20 7.53 -17.26 18.44
C ASN A 20 6.71 -18.34 17.74
N GLU A 21 7.32 -18.98 16.73
CA GLU A 21 6.67 -19.97 15.88
C GLU A 21 6.07 -21.14 16.66
N ALA A 22 6.79 -21.65 17.65
CA ALA A 22 6.32 -22.79 18.45
C ALA A 22 5.05 -22.44 19.25
N GLN A 23 5.01 -21.29 19.89
CA GLN A 23 3.86 -20.82 20.64
C GLN A 23 2.68 -20.48 19.73
N MET A 24 2.95 -19.82 18.62
CA MET A 24 1.91 -19.51 17.63
C MET A 24 1.27 -20.78 17.05
N LYS A 25 2.07 -21.81 16.73
CA LYS A 25 1.56 -23.12 16.29
C LYS A 25 0.65 -23.77 17.32
N LYS A 26 1.04 -23.73 18.61
CA LYS A 26 0.28 -24.29 19.74
C LYS A 26 -1.06 -23.55 19.93
N ASP A 27 -1.09 -22.25 19.70
CA ASP A 27 -2.24 -21.41 19.99
C ASP A 27 -3.04 -21.01 18.75
N ALA A 28 -2.62 -21.43 17.56
CA ALA A 28 -3.29 -21.13 16.29
C ALA A 28 -4.80 -21.37 16.36
N GLY A 29 -5.58 -20.36 15.98
CA GLY A 29 -7.06 -20.41 16.00
C GLY A 29 -7.69 -20.16 17.37
N LYS A 30 -6.93 -20.11 18.46
CA LYS A 30 -7.48 -19.76 19.78
C LYS A 30 -7.72 -18.24 19.87
N PRO A 31 -8.76 -17.78 20.59
CA PRO A 31 -8.95 -16.36 20.86
C PRO A 31 -7.76 -15.76 21.62
N ILE A 32 -7.24 -14.64 21.15
CA ILE A 32 -6.11 -13.95 21.79
C ILE A 32 -6.48 -13.53 23.22
N GLN A 33 -7.73 -13.09 23.42
CA GLN A 33 -8.22 -12.75 24.75
C GLN A 33 -8.10 -13.88 25.78
N GLN A 34 -8.14 -15.15 25.33
CA GLN A 34 -8.00 -16.31 26.21
C GLN A 34 -6.55 -16.70 26.47
N VAL A 35 -5.68 -16.57 25.45
CA VAL A 35 -4.27 -17.01 25.56
C VAL A 35 -3.35 -15.90 26.07
N ASN A 36 -3.68 -14.64 25.76
CA ASN A 36 -2.95 -13.46 26.22
C ASN A 36 -3.90 -12.25 26.36
N PRO A 37 -4.60 -12.10 27.49
CA PRO A 37 -5.56 -11.01 27.72
C PRO A 37 -4.90 -9.62 27.69
N ALA A 38 -3.65 -9.49 28.15
CA ALA A 38 -2.91 -8.23 28.16
C ALA A 38 -2.63 -7.75 26.72
N LEU A 39 -2.11 -8.65 25.87
CA LEU A 39 -1.88 -8.36 24.45
C LEU A 39 -3.20 -8.00 23.74
N TYR A 40 -4.30 -8.69 24.02
CA TYR A 40 -5.61 -8.35 23.46
C TYR A 40 -6.04 -6.93 23.83
N SER A 41 -5.88 -6.55 25.10
CA SER A 41 -6.19 -5.21 25.59
C SER A 41 -5.33 -4.14 24.92
N GLY A 42 -4.02 -4.39 24.80
CA GLY A 42 -3.07 -3.50 24.13
C GLY A 42 -3.40 -3.30 22.66
N ILE A 43 -3.64 -4.39 21.91
CA ILE A 43 -4.06 -4.31 20.49
C ILE A 43 -5.33 -3.48 20.35
N SER A 44 -6.33 -3.70 21.21
CA SER A 44 -7.61 -2.96 21.16
C SER A 44 -7.37 -1.47 21.38
N LYS A 45 -6.59 -1.12 22.43
CA LYS A 45 -6.26 0.26 22.75
C LYS A 45 -5.49 0.94 21.60
N GLN A 46 -4.42 0.34 21.10
CA GLN A 46 -3.61 0.89 20.00
C GLN A 46 -4.43 1.06 18.71
N SER A 47 -5.31 0.11 18.41
CA SER A 47 -6.26 0.23 17.29
C SER A 47 -7.18 1.44 17.41
N ASP A 48 -7.70 1.70 18.62
CA ASP A 48 -8.58 2.84 18.90
C ASP A 48 -7.80 4.15 18.88
N ASP A 49 -6.59 4.17 19.40
CA ASP A 49 -5.69 5.32 19.39
C ASP A 49 -5.36 5.75 17.95
N ILE A 50 -4.96 4.81 17.08
CA ILE A 50 -4.71 5.09 15.66
C ILE A 50 -5.95 5.64 14.96
N ALA A 51 -7.13 5.04 15.20
CA ALA A 51 -8.37 5.53 14.61
C ALA A 51 -8.73 6.95 15.09
N ARG A 52 -8.43 7.27 16.34
CA ARG A 52 -8.63 8.61 16.90
C ARG A 52 -7.66 9.62 16.28
N GLU A 53 -6.38 9.28 16.14
CA GLU A 53 -5.38 10.12 15.50
C GLU A 53 -5.74 10.40 14.02
N LEU A 54 -6.17 9.40 13.28
CA LEU A 54 -6.62 9.57 11.89
C LEU A 54 -7.84 10.51 11.80
N LYS A 55 -8.85 10.33 12.69
CA LYS A 55 -10.02 11.21 12.75
C LYS A 55 -9.62 12.65 13.12
N GLY A 56 -8.69 12.84 14.05
CA GLY A 56 -8.13 14.15 14.41
C GLY A 56 -7.45 14.86 13.24
N LYS A 57 -6.99 14.11 12.25
CA LYS A 57 -6.41 14.62 10.98
C LYS A 57 -7.43 14.75 9.85
N ASN A 58 -8.72 14.75 10.15
CA ASN A 58 -9.84 14.81 9.20
C ASN A 58 -9.93 13.63 8.24
N VAL A 59 -9.46 12.45 8.65
CA VAL A 59 -9.64 11.21 7.89
C VAL A 59 -10.98 10.58 8.26
N ASN A 60 -11.80 10.24 7.27
CA ASN A 60 -13.00 9.45 7.48
C ASN A 60 -12.61 7.98 7.65
N VAL A 61 -12.60 7.50 8.89
CA VAL A 61 -12.19 6.13 9.23
C VAL A 61 -13.39 5.20 9.18
N GLN A 62 -13.35 4.23 8.26
CA GLN A 62 -14.33 3.16 8.15
C GLN A 62 -13.82 1.92 8.90
N ARG A 63 -14.66 1.34 9.73
CA ARG A 63 -14.41 0.06 10.42
C ARG A 63 -15.57 -0.88 10.18
N LEU A 64 -15.32 -2.19 10.16
CA LEU A 64 -16.40 -3.14 10.15
C LEU A 64 -17.23 -2.99 11.44
N ASN A 65 -18.52 -2.71 11.28
CA ASN A 65 -19.46 -2.74 12.39
C ASN A 65 -20.18 -4.11 12.41
N PRO A 66 -19.95 -4.95 13.44
CA PRO A 66 -20.63 -6.25 13.53
C PRO A 66 -22.16 -6.15 13.63
N GLU A 67 -22.70 -5.02 14.09
CA GLU A 67 -24.15 -4.81 14.24
C GLU A 67 -24.91 -4.78 12.91
N VAL A 68 -24.21 -4.49 11.80
CA VAL A 68 -24.81 -4.50 10.45
C VAL A 68 -24.83 -5.90 9.81
N LEU A 69 -24.31 -6.91 10.51
CA LEU A 69 -24.26 -8.30 10.05
C LEU A 69 -25.45 -9.08 10.58
N ASP A 70 -26.06 -9.89 9.73
CA ASP A 70 -27.07 -10.86 10.18
C ASP A 70 -26.47 -12.07 10.92
N ALA A 71 -27.32 -12.93 11.48
CA ALA A 71 -26.87 -14.07 12.28
C ALA A 71 -25.99 -15.06 11.48
N ALA A 72 -26.31 -15.29 10.21
CA ALA A 72 -25.53 -16.18 9.34
C ALA A 72 -24.17 -15.55 8.99
N GLU A 73 -24.14 -14.26 8.72
CA GLU A 73 -22.92 -13.50 8.47
C GLU A 73 -22.02 -13.48 9.71
N LEU A 74 -22.58 -13.28 10.90
CA LEU A 74 -21.84 -13.36 12.16
C LEU A 74 -21.24 -14.75 12.39
N GLN A 75 -21.99 -15.81 12.06
CA GLN A 75 -21.48 -17.18 12.14
C GLN A 75 -20.34 -17.40 11.14
N TYR A 76 -20.48 -16.92 9.91
CA TYR A 76 -19.44 -16.99 8.91
C TYR A 76 -18.20 -16.17 9.33
N MET A 77 -18.39 -15.02 9.96
CA MET A 77 -17.29 -14.23 10.52
C MET A 77 -16.48 -15.00 11.56
N LYS A 78 -17.14 -15.79 12.42
CA LYS A 78 -16.43 -16.67 13.36
C LYS A 78 -15.56 -17.70 12.63
N TYR A 79 -16.06 -18.26 11.53
CA TYR A 79 -15.29 -19.18 10.70
C TYR A 79 -14.12 -18.48 9.99
N VAL A 80 -14.34 -17.29 9.43
CA VAL A 80 -13.29 -16.50 8.77
C VAL A 80 -12.14 -16.18 9.72
N GLN A 81 -12.46 -15.82 10.95
CA GLN A 81 -11.46 -15.48 11.96
C GLN A 81 -10.71 -16.69 12.53
N GLN A 82 -11.18 -17.92 12.28
CA GLN A 82 -10.48 -19.12 12.70
C GLN A 82 -9.13 -19.25 12.00
N GLY A 83 -8.03 -19.15 12.76
CA GLY A 83 -6.67 -19.25 12.24
C GLY A 83 -6.23 -18.05 11.39
N ASN A 84 -6.96 -16.94 11.46
CA ASN A 84 -6.67 -15.68 10.82
C ASN A 84 -7.12 -14.51 11.69
N ASN A 85 -6.46 -13.37 11.57
CA ASN A 85 -6.95 -12.12 12.13
C ASN A 85 -7.15 -11.11 10.99
N PHE A 86 -8.28 -10.46 10.93
CA PHE A 86 -8.53 -9.37 10.01
C PHE A 86 -8.01 -8.04 10.61
N LEU A 87 -6.81 -8.09 11.17
CA LEU A 87 -6.14 -6.92 11.73
C LEU A 87 -5.41 -6.12 10.64
N PHE A 88 -4.94 -6.84 9.60
CA PHE A 88 -4.18 -6.30 8.48
C PHE A 88 -4.99 -6.41 7.18
N PRO A 89 -5.89 -5.45 6.89
CA PRO A 89 -6.79 -5.52 5.75
C PRO A 89 -6.10 -5.30 4.41
N LYS A 90 -4.96 -4.62 4.38
CA LYS A 90 -4.28 -4.20 3.16
C LYS A 90 -3.89 -5.35 2.24
N ASN A 91 -3.54 -6.49 2.80
CA ASN A 91 -3.24 -7.70 2.05
C ASN A 91 -4.41 -8.18 1.15
N SER A 92 -5.65 -7.88 1.54
CA SER A 92 -6.85 -8.41 0.91
C SER A 92 -7.43 -7.54 -0.21
N PHE A 93 -7.11 -6.24 -0.25
CA PHE A 93 -7.56 -5.34 -1.31
C PHE A 93 -6.73 -4.07 -1.40
N VAL A 94 -6.77 -3.43 -2.56
CA VAL A 94 -6.16 -2.13 -2.83
C VAL A 94 -7.08 -1.26 -3.66
N VAL A 95 -6.99 0.07 -3.49
CA VAL A 95 -7.73 1.04 -4.29
C VAL A 95 -6.74 1.86 -5.12
N ILE A 96 -6.96 1.88 -6.45
CA ILE A 96 -6.11 2.56 -7.43
C ILE A 96 -6.99 3.47 -8.28
N GLY A 97 -7.01 4.77 -7.98
CA GLY A 97 -8.01 5.68 -8.53
C GLY A 97 -9.42 5.19 -8.22
N ASN A 98 -10.25 5.03 -9.24
CA ASN A 98 -11.61 4.50 -9.09
C ASN A 98 -11.68 2.96 -9.16
N ASN A 99 -10.54 2.26 -9.16
CA ASN A 99 -10.53 0.81 -9.20
C ASN A 99 -10.34 0.24 -7.80
N VAL A 100 -11.31 -0.48 -7.30
CA VAL A 100 -11.24 -1.32 -6.11
C VAL A 100 -10.86 -2.72 -6.55
N ILE A 101 -9.67 -3.16 -6.18
CA ILE A 101 -9.12 -4.46 -6.54
C ILE A 101 -9.17 -5.38 -5.33
N GLU A 102 -10.02 -6.41 -5.39
CA GLU A 102 -10.01 -7.49 -4.41
C GLU A 102 -8.86 -8.45 -4.74
N CYS A 103 -7.95 -8.60 -3.81
CA CYS A 103 -6.70 -9.35 -4.00
C CYS A 103 -6.89 -10.87 -3.90
N ALA A 104 -5.95 -11.61 -4.49
CA ALA A 104 -5.82 -13.06 -4.35
C ALA A 104 -4.51 -13.35 -3.62
N THR A 105 -4.61 -13.66 -2.34
CA THR A 105 -3.45 -13.83 -1.46
C THR A 105 -2.82 -15.22 -1.61
N ARG A 106 -1.50 -15.29 -1.40
CA ARG A 106 -0.78 -16.56 -1.45
C ARG A 106 -1.09 -17.46 -0.24
N ALA A 107 -1.40 -16.86 0.91
CA ALA A 107 -1.82 -17.58 2.10
C ALA A 107 -3.33 -17.89 2.03
N PRO A 108 -3.75 -19.16 1.85
CA PRO A 108 -5.16 -19.50 1.61
C PRO A 108 -6.10 -19.08 2.73
N MET A 109 -5.61 -19.00 3.99
CA MET A 109 -6.43 -18.53 5.09
C MET A 109 -6.86 -17.07 4.93
N ASN A 110 -6.11 -16.25 4.21
CA ASN A 110 -6.44 -14.85 3.98
C ASN A 110 -7.54 -14.68 2.91
N ASP A 111 -7.80 -15.69 2.06
CA ASP A 111 -8.90 -15.61 1.09
C ASP A 111 -10.28 -15.49 1.76
N LYS A 112 -10.41 -15.94 3.01
CA LYS A 112 -11.62 -15.75 3.81
C LYS A 112 -11.92 -14.28 4.08
N ASN A 113 -10.88 -13.41 4.06
CA ASN A 113 -11.03 -11.97 4.27
C ASN A 113 -11.84 -11.30 3.17
N ARG A 114 -11.93 -11.87 1.97
CA ARG A 114 -12.74 -11.34 0.86
C ARG A 114 -14.18 -11.09 1.27
N PHE A 115 -14.76 -11.96 2.11
CA PHE A 115 -16.11 -11.77 2.63
C PHE A 115 -16.22 -10.49 3.46
N ILE A 116 -15.27 -10.27 4.36
CA ILE A 116 -15.22 -9.07 5.22
C ILE A 116 -15.02 -7.83 4.36
N VAL A 117 -14.06 -7.87 3.43
CA VAL A 117 -13.75 -6.79 2.49
C VAL A 117 -14.99 -6.36 1.71
N ARG A 118 -15.74 -7.30 1.15
CA ARG A 118 -16.97 -7.02 0.39
C ARG A 118 -18.02 -6.32 1.27
N ARG A 119 -18.09 -6.67 2.55
CA ARG A 119 -19.04 -6.04 3.49
C ARG A 119 -18.63 -4.60 3.82
N ILE A 120 -17.36 -4.36 4.09
CA ILE A 120 -16.83 -3.02 4.37
C ILE A 120 -16.98 -2.12 3.14
N LEU A 121 -16.69 -2.64 1.94
CA LEU A 121 -16.65 -1.85 0.70
C LEU A 121 -18.02 -1.66 0.05
N LYS A 122 -19.03 -2.46 0.42
CA LYS A 122 -20.37 -2.37 -0.20
C LYS A 122 -20.99 -0.97 -0.13
N PRO A 123 -21.01 -0.26 1.02
CA PRO A 123 -21.50 1.11 1.07
C PRO A 123 -20.71 2.03 0.15
N TYR A 124 -19.37 1.97 0.24
CA TYR A 124 -18.47 2.81 -0.56
C TYR A 124 -18.68 2.65 -2.08
N VAL A 125 -18.77 1.40 -2.55
CA VAL A 125 -19.00 1.11 -3.98
C VAL A 125 -20.42 1.53 -4.42
N LYS A 126 -21.40 1.45 -3.52
CA LYS A 126 -22.79 1.82 -3.81
C LYS A 126 -22.97 3.34 -3.92
N GLU A 127 -22.24 4.11 -3.13
CA GLU A 127 -22.35 5.57 -3.08
C GLU A 127 -21.74 6.26 -4.32
N ASP A 128 -20.74 5.64 -4.94
CA ASP A 128 -20.05 6.22 -6.10
C ASP A 128 -20.11 5.28 -7.32
N PRO A 129 -21.00 5.56 -8.29
CA PRO A 129 -21.18 4.73 -9.48
C PRO A 129 -19.96 4.72 -10.42
N THR A 130 -18.97 5.60 -10.21
CA THR A 130 -17.74 5.60 -11.00
C THR A 130 -16.74 4.56 -10.55
N ILE A 131 -16.97 3.95 -9.37
CA ILE A 131 -16.10 2.92 -8.83
C ILE A 131 -16.26 1.63 -9.63
N ARG A 132 -15.12 1.11 -10.06
CA ARG A 132 -15.01 -0.18 -10.71
C ARG A 132 -14.48 -1.21 -9.72
N TYR A 133 -15.31 -2.17 -9.34
CA TYR A 133 -14.91 -3.27 -8.46
C TYR A 133 -14.44 -4.47 -9.28
N VAL A 134 -13.22 -4.93 -9.04
CA VAL A 134 -12.62 -6.07 -9.75
C VAL A 134 -12.03 -7.04 -8.74
N ALA A 135 -12.45 -8.31 -8.81
CA ALA A 135 -11.88 -9.38 -7.99
C ALA A 135 -10.81 -10.14 -8.78
N ALA A 136 -9.66 -10.36 -8.16
CA ALA A 136 -8.66 -11.24 -8.73
C ALA A 136 -9.18 -12.70 -8.82
N PRO A 137 -8.78 -13.48 -9.84
CA PRO A 137 -9.13 -14.88 -9.94
C PRO A 137 -8.74 -15.66 -8.68
N ILE A 138 -9.58 -16.61 -8.30
CA ILE A 138 -9.29 -17.52 -7.18
C ILE A 138 -8.07 -18.39 -7.59
N PRO A 139 -7.04 -18.47 -6.74
CA PRO A 139 -5.88 -19.33 -7.01
C PRO A 139 -6.27 -20.79 -7.16
N SER A 140 -5.65 -21.50 -8.10
CA SER A 140 -5.88 -22.91 -8.30
C SER A 140 -5.36 -23.74 -7.13
N PRO A 141 -6.18 -24.58 -6.50
CA PRO A 141 -5.70 -25.48 -5.46
C PRO A 141 -4.80 -26.59 -6.01
N THR A 142 -4.94 -26.94 -7.31
CA THR A 142 -4.18 -28.00 -7.98
C THR A 142 -2.81 -27.51 -8.47
N PHE A 143 -2.73 -26.27 -8.94
CA PHE A 143 -1.51 -25.69 -9.50
C PHE A 143 -1.19 -24.33 -8.84
N PRO A 144 -0.91 -24.32 -7.54
CA PRO A 144 -0.68 -23.07 -6.82
C PRO A 144 0.53 -22.28 -7.35
N GLU A 145 1.56 -22.95 -7.87
CA GLU A 145 2.76 -22.31 -8.43
C GLU A 145 2.48 -21.57 -9.76
N LYS A 146 1.42 -21.93 -10.47
CA LYS A 146 0.99 -21.27 -11.72
C LYS A 146 -0.12 -20.23 -11.47
N SER A 147 -0.62 -20.16 -10.25
CA SER A 147 -1.71 -19.27 -9.90
C SER A 147 -1.29 -17.79 -9.94
N LEU A 148 -2.27 -16.96 -10.16
CA LEU A 148 -2.16 -15.53 -10.03
C LEU A 148 -2.29 -15.18 -8.55
N TYR A 149 -1.29 -14.48 -8.02
CA TYR A 149 -1.35 -13.87 -6.70
C TYR A 149 -1.09 -12.37 -6.84
N ILE A 150 -1.91 -11.60 -6.14
CA ILE A 150 -1.75 -10.16 -5.96
C ILE A 150 -2.12 -9.84 -4.51
N GLU A 151 -1.25 -9.15 -3.81
CA GLU A 151 -1.44 -8.76 -2.41
C GLU A 151 -1.31 -7.24 -2.27
N GLY A 152 -2.23 -6.61 -1.57
CA GLY A 152 -2.29 -5.15 -1.49
C GLY A 152 -1.09 -4.53 -0.80
N ASN A 153 -0.42 -5.29 0.09
CA ASN A 153 0.84 -4.93 0.74
C ASN A 153 2.00 -4.75 -0.25
N ASP A 154 1.93 -5.43 -1.39
CA ASP A 154 2.91 -5.28 -2.46
C ASP A 154 2.63 -4.08 -3.37
N VAL A 155 1.49 -3.38 -3.23
CA VAL A 155 1.06 -2.36 -4.18
C VAL A 155 1.18 -0.97 -3.59
N LEU A 156 2.06 -0.14 -4.19
CA LEU A 156 2.20 1.27 -3.89
C LEU A 156 1.76 2.10 -5.10
N VAL A 157 1.05 3.21 -4.83
CA VAL A 157 0.44 4.04 -5.87
C VAL A 157 0.97 5.47 -5.78
N ASP A 158 1.47 5.97 -6.92
CA ASP A 158 1.88 7.36 -7.12
C ASP A 158 1.20 7.89 -8.39
N GLY A 159 0.04 8.50 -8.23
CA GLY A 159 -0.77 8.96 -9.34
C GLY A 159 -1.13 7.85 -10.33
N ARG A 160 -0.50 7.85 -11.50
CA ARG A 160 -0.69 6.83 -12.54
C ARG A 160 0.42 5.77 -12.57
N ASN A 161 1.42 5.91 -11.74
CA ASN A 161 2.45 4.90 -11.56
C ASN A 161 2.05 3.97 -10.41
N VAL A 162 2.13 2.68 -10.64
CA VAL A 162 1.83 1.63 -9.67
C VAL A 162 3.06 0.75 -9.53
N TYR A 163 3.60 0.66 -8.33
CA TYR A 163 4.78 -0.15 -8.04
C TYR A 163 4.34 -1.40 -7.32
N VAL A 164 4.81 -2.56 -7.77
CA VAL A 164 4.40 -3.86 -7.24
C VAL A 164 5.62 -4.67 -6.82
N GLY A 165 5.64 -5.05 -5.55
CA GLY A 165 6.70 -5.88 -4.98
C GLY A 165 6.67 -7.30 -5.52
N HIS A 166 7.85 -7.86 -5.73
CA HIS A 166 8.03 -9.25 -6.16
C HIS A 166 9.13 -9.91 -5.33
N SER A 167 8.74 -10.55 -4.24
CA SER A 167 9.63 -11.32 -3.36
C SER A 167 9.66 -12.82 -3.67
N GLY A 168 8.77 -13.28 -4.58
CA GLY A 168 8.49 -14.70 -4.75
C GLY A 168 7.60 -15.32 -3.66
N ARG A 169 7.22 -14.53 -2.63
CA ARG A 169 6.44 -14.98 -1.46
C ARG A 169 5.03 -14.38 -1.39
N GLY A 170 4.83 -13.17 -1.88
CA GLY A 170 3.56 -12.47 -2.02
C GLY A 170 3.07 -12.51 -3.47
N THR A 171 2.97 -11.33 -4.08
CA THR A 171 2.52 -11.15 -5.46
C THR A 171 3.38 -11.91 -6.46
N SER A 172 2.73 -12.55 -7.43
CA SER A 172 3.41 -13.26 -8.51
C SER A 172 3.58 -12.39 -9.75
N SER A 173 4.51 -12.75 -10.64
CA SER A 173 4.67 -12.07 -11.94
C SER A 173 3.39 -12.11 -12.77
N ASN A 174 2.57 -13.17 -12.62
CA ASN A 174 1.23 -13.24 -13.23
C ASN A 174 0.29 -12.18 -12.63
N GLY A 175 0.38 -11.92 -11.33
CA GLY A 175 -0.38 -10.87 -10.65
C GLY A 175 -0.03 -9.48 -11.15
N VAL A 176 1.27 -9.19 -11.33
CA VAL A 176 1.74 -7.91 -11.89
C VAL A 176 1.17 -7.68 -13.29
N ARG A 177 1.28 -8.69 -14.18
CA ARG A 177 0.74 -8.59 -15.55
C ARG A 177 -0.78 -8.43 -15.57
N TRP A 178 -1.47 -9.19 -14.72
CA TRP A 178 -2.92 -9.09 -14.58
C TRP A 178 -3.34 -7.68 -14.11
N LEU A 179 -2.67 -7.14 -13.10
CA LEU A 179 -2.96 -5.80 -12.60
C LEU A 179 -2.80 -4.75 -13.69
N GLN A 180 -1.72 -4.81 -14.50
CA GLN A 180 -1.55 -3.93 -15.66
C GLN A 180 -2.70 -4.06 -16.66
N SER A 181 -3.15 -5.29 -16.95
CA SER A 181 -4.26 -5.50 -17.89
C SER A 181 -5.59 -4.96 -17.37
N VAL A 182 -5.84 -5.08 -16.05
CA VAL A 182 -7.03 -4.55 -15.38
C VAL A 182 -7.06 -3.03 -15.37
N LEU A 183 -5.93 -2.40 -15.08
CA LEU A 183 -5.82 -0.94 -15.00
C LEU A 183 -5.80 -0.28 -16.39
N GLY A 184 -5.41 -1.02 -17.43
CA GLY A 184 -5.33 -0.52 -18.80
C GLY A 184 -4.19 0.49 -19.03
N PRO A 185 -4.19 1.18 -20.18
CA PRO A 185 -3.07 2.03 -20.61
C PRO A 185 -2.94 3.33 -19.84
N ASN A 186 -3.97 3.73 -19.08
CA ASN A 186 -3.94 4.94 -18.27
C ASN A 186 -3.04 4.84 -17.02
N TYR A 187 -2.63 3.64 -16.66
CA TYR A 187 -1.71 3.36 -15.57
C TYR A 187 -0.49 2.61 -16.07
N LYS A 188 0.62 2.79 -15.40
CA LYS A 188 1.83 2.02 -15.65
C LYS A 188 2.25 1.25 -14.41
N VAL A 189 2.29 -0.06 -14.53
CA VAL A 189 2.66 -0.96 -13.45
C VAL A 189 4.14 -1.34 -13.60
N TYR A 190 4.91 -1.14 -12.53
CA TYR A 190 6.33 -1.48 -12.43
C TYR A 190 6.51 -2.57 -11.39
N SER A 191 7.32 -3.57 -11.69
CA SER A 191 7.75 -4.55 -10.70
C SER A 191 9.01 -4.05 -9.98
N ILE A 192 9.09 -4.29 -8.68
CA ILE A 192 10.28 -4.06 -7.85
C ILE A 192 10.62 -5.38 -7.17
N ASP A 193 11.77 -5.95 -7.53
CA ASP A 193 12.22 -7.18 -6.89
C ASP A 193 12.80 -6.88 -5.51
N ILE A 194 12.37 -7.65 -4.53
CA ILE A 194 12.82 -7.52 -3.13
C ILE A 194 13.28 -8.85 -2.58
N ASN A 195 14.18 -8.81 -1.61
CA ASN A 195 14.70 -9.99 -0.93
C ASN A 195 14.80 -9.76 0.58
N GLY A 196 14.68 -10.83 1.36
CA GLY A 196 14.73 -10.77 2.82
C GLY A 196 13.42 -10.33 3.49
N PHE A 197 12.46 -9.83 2.71
CA PHE A 197 11.13 -9.40 3.16
C PHE A 197 10.04 -10.02 2.29
N VAL A 198 8.80 -10.04 2.79
CA VAL A 198 7.67 -10.64 2.05
C VAL A 198 7.03 -9.61 1.14
N HIS A 199 6.75 -8.40 1.63
CA HIS A 199 5.99 -7.39 0.91
C HIS A 199 6.79 -6.10 0.67
N LEU A 200 6.35 -5.35 -0.34
CA LEU A 200 6.99 -4.09 -0.72
C LEU A 200 6.84 -3.01 0.35
N ASP A 201 5.71 -2.95 1.03
CA ASP A 201 5.47 -1.96 2.09
C ASP A 201 6.24 -2.22 3.40
N ASP A 202 6.87 -3.40 3.51
CA ASP A 202 7.88 -3.65 4.55
C ASP A 202 9.18 -2.89 4.29
N VAL A 203 9.47 -2.51 3.03
CA VAL A 203 10.79 -2.01 2.60
C VAL A 203 10.76 -0.71 1.82
N LEU A 204 9.58 -0.23 1.45
CA LEU A 204 9.40 1.02 0.69
C LEU A 204 8.09 1.69 1.07
N THR A 205 8.15 2.95 1.49
CA THR A 205 6.96 3.80 1.70
C THR A 205 7.12 5.13 0.98
N LEU A 206 6.17 5.46 0.12
CA LEU A 206 6.13 6.74 -0.59
C LEU A 206 5.48 7.79 0.32
N ILE A 207 6.26 8.77 0.79
CA ILE A 207 5.79 9.80 1.74
C ILE A 207 5.04 10.92 1.00
N ARG A 208 5.69 11.46 -0.03
CA ARG A 208 5.16 12.50 -0.93
C ARG A 208 5.92 12.44 -2.26
N PRO A 209 5.49 13.16 -3.31
CA PRO A 209 6.30 13.27 -4.52
C PRO A 209 7.75 13.65 -4.20
N LYS A 210 8.70 12.89 -4.72
CA LYS A 210 10.16 13.05 -4.52
C LYS A 210 10.71 12.70 -3.14
N LEU A 211 9.91 12.14 -2.22
CA LEU A 211 10.41 11.66 -0.93
C LEU A 211 9.82 10.30 -0.58
N ALA A 212 10.67 9.35 -0.26
CA ALA A 212 10.28 8.02 0.21
C ALA A 212 11.20 7.51 1.33
N VAL A 213 10.71 6.55 2.08
CA VAL A 213 11.51 5.74 3.02
C VAL A 213 11.79 4.39 2.37
N ARG A 214 13.01 3.88 2.46
CA ARG A 214 13.36 2.57 1.90
C ARG A 214 14.36 1.79 2.74
N VAL A 215 14.44 0.49 2.46
CA VAL A 215 15.49 -0.43 2.93
C VAL A 215 16.37 -0.80 1.73
N PRO A 216 17.51 -0.12 1.49
CA PRO A 216 18.28 -0.27 0.25
C PRO A 216 18.73 -1.71 -0.01
N SER A 217 19.17 -2.41 1.04
CA SER A 217 19.67 -3.80 0.93
C SER A 217 18.60 -4.84 0.59
N ALA A 218 17.33 -4.49 0.76
CA ALA A 218 16.20 -5.37 0.45
C ALA A 218 15.71 -5.22 -1.00
N ILE A 219 15.99 -4.10 -1.67
CA ILE A 219 15.59 -3.84 -3.05
C ILE A 219 16.68 -4.35 -3.98
N THR A 220 16.39 -5.38 -4.77
CA THR A 220 17.38 -6.10 -5.60
C THR A 220 17.31 -5.76 -7.09
N SER A 221 16.23 -5.15 -7.55
CA SER A 221 16.13 -4.60 -8.90
C SER A 221 16.58 -3.14 -8.97
N GLU A 222 16.83 -2.64 -10.17
CA GLU A 222 16.93 -1.19 -10.38
C GLU A 222 15.60 -0.51 -10.01
N MET A 223 15.70 0.69 -9.42
CA MET A 223 14.51 1.50 -9.14
C MET A 223 13.82 1.91 -10.45
N PRO A 224 12.49 1.78 -10.55
CA PRO A 224 11.75 2.28 -11.70
C PRO A 224 12.06 3.76 -12.00
N LYS A 225 12.16 4.12 -13.29
CA LYS A 225 12.49 5.48 -13.72
C LYS A 225 11.77 6.60 -12.98
N PRO A 226 10.45 6.51 -12.69
CA PRO A 226 9.77 7.57 -11.95
C PRO A 226 10.29 7.77 -10.51
N LEU A 227 10.87 6.73 -9.90
CA LEU A 227 11.45 6.78 -8.55
C LEU A 227 12.96 7.02 -8.54
N ALA A 228 13.66 6.90 -9.68
CA ALA A 228 15.12 6.88 -9.73
C ALA A 228 15.80 8.14 -9.12
N ASN A 229 15.12 9.29 -9.22
CA ASN A 229 15.62 10.57 -8.73
C ASN A 229 14.86 11.09 -7.51
N TRP A 230 14.29 10.19 -6.72
CA TRP A 230 13.65 10.58 -5.47
C TRP A 230 14.70 10.71 -4.36
N ASP A 231 14.39 11.53 -3.38
CA ASP A 231 15.11 11.59 -2.11
C ASP A 231 14.65 10.43 -1.22
N PHE A 232 15.58 9.73 -0.61
CA PHE A 232 15.28 8.56 0.19
C PHE A 232 15.82 8.72 1.61
N ILE A 233 14.98 8.40 2.58
CA ILE A 233 15.41 8.12 3.95
C ILE A 233 15.66 6.62 4.03
N ASP A 234 16.91 6.24 4.27
CA ASP A 234 17.32 4.85 4.31
C ASP A 234 17.14 4.27 5.72
N VAL A 235 16.42 3.15 5.82
CA VAL A 235 16.22 2.39 7.06
C VAL A 235 17.14 1.18 7.05
N ASN A 236 17.77 0.89 8.17
CA ASN A 236 18.59 -0.31 8.30
C ASN A 236 17.72 -1.59 8.38
N PRO A 237 18.24 -2.76 7.96
CA PRO A 237 17.48 -4.00 7.92
C PRO A 237 16.94 -4.48 9.27
N GLU A 238 17.61 -4.17 10.36
CA GLU A 238 17.20 -4.63 11.70
C GLU A 238 15.96 -3.84 12.18
N ASP A 239 15.94 -2.51 11.96
CA ASP A 239 14.75 -1.69 12.23
C ASP A 239 13.61 -2.06 11.26
N ALA A 240 13.93 -2.35 10.00
CA ALA A 240 12.94 -2.78 9.02
C ALA A 240 12.26 -4.11 9.40
N LYS A 241 12.99 -5.07 9.98
CA LYS A 241 12.43 -6.30 10.54
C LYS A 241 11.51 -6.06 11.75
N GLN A 242 11.56 -4.87 12.33
CA GLN A 242 10.61 -4.39 13.34
C GLN A 242 9.52 -3.49 12.73
N TYR A 243 9.41 -3.45 11.39
CA TYR A 243 8.44 -2.68 10.60
C TYR A 243 8.66 -1.16 10.63
N ALA A 244 9.89 -0.67 10.84
CA ALA A 244 10.18 0.77 10.86
C ALA A 244 9.76 1.50 9.58
N SER A 245 9.94 0.87 8.41
CA SER A 245 9.54 1.41 7.10
C SER A 245 8.05 1.34 6.80
N SER A 246 7.28 0.67 7.66
CA SER A 246 5.83 0.51 7.52
C SER A 246 5.09 1.71 8.14
N ILE A 247 4.72 2.70 7.34
CA ILE A 247 4.24 4.02 7.76
C ILE A 247 2.83 4.26 7.24
N ILE A 248 1.94 4.84 8.04
CA ILE A 248 0.65 5.35 7.58
C ILE A 248 0.86 6.74 6.97
N VAL A 249 0.64 6.87 5.67
CA VAL A 249 0.69 8.15 4.96
C VAL A 249 -0.71 8.74 4.88
N VAL A 250 -0.94 9.79 5.65
CA VAL A 250 -2.25 10.48 5.74
C VAL A 250 -2.41 11.53 4.65
N GLY A 251 -1.30 12.11 4.23
CA GLY A 251 -1.25 13.14 3.18
C GLY A 251 0.19 13.44 2.78
N PRO A 252 0.44 14.34 1.81
CA PRO A 252 1.76 14.54 1.21
C PRO A 252 2.89 14.89 2.19
N ASN A 253 2.55 15.37 3.38
CA ASN A 253 3.51 15.74 4.41
C ASN A 253 3.06 15.31 5.81
N ARG A 254 2.11 14.38 5.91
CA ARG A 254 1.57 13.95 7.19
C ARG A 254 1.59 12.44 7.30
N VAL A 255 2.26 11.95 8.32
CA VAL A 255 2.43 10.50 8.54
C VAL A 255 2.16 10.13 10.01
N LEU A 256 1.76 8.86 10.22
CA LEU A 256 1.85 8.21 11.52
C LEU A 256 2.99 7.21 11.46
N VAL A 257 3.87 7.26 12.46
CA VAL A 257 5.05 6.40 12.58
C VAL A 257 5.03 5.73 13.96
N ASP A 258 5.45 4.50 14.03
CA ASP A 258 5.62 3.79 15.30
C ASP A 258 6.66 4.52 16.16
N GLU A 259 6.28 4.86 17.39
CA GLU A 259 7.08 5.69 18.30
C GLU A 259 8.44 5.08 18.67
N ARG A 260 8.62 3.78 18.49
CA ARG A 260 9.90 3.07 18.74
C ARG A 260 11.05 3.54 17.84
N PHE A 261 10.75 4.17 16.68
CA PHE A 261 11.75 4.53 15.67
C PHE A 261 12.09 6.02 15.70
N GLU A 262 12.66 6.49 16.81
CA GLU A 262 12.99 7.90 17.03
C GLU A 262 13.93 8.50 15.97
N ASN A 263 14.90 7.72 15.47
CA ASN A 263 15.81 8.15 14.41
C ASN A 263 15.05 8.43 13.12
N LEU A 264 14.17 7.53 12.70
CA LEU A 264 13.36 7.71 11.50
C LEU A 264 12.40 8.91 11.65
N ILE A 265 11.79 9.07 12.83
CA ILE A 265 10.92 10.20 13.16
C ILE A 265 11.69 11.52 13.01
N THR A 266 12.94 11.57 13.50
CA THR A 266 13.81 12.74 13.39
C THR A 266 14.16 13.05 11.94
N GLU A 267 14.56 12.03 11.15
CA GLU A 267 14.87 12.20 9.73
C GLU A 267 13.66 12.70 8.91
N LEU A 268 12.47 12.17 9.18
CA LEU A 268 11.24 12.63 8.54
C LEU A 268 10.95 14.10 8.89
N ARG A 269 11.11 14.51 10.16
CA ARG A 269 10.93 15.89 10.59
C ARG A 269 11.97 16.83 9.97
N ASN A 270 13.22 16.38 9.83
CA ASN A 270 14.27 17.14 9.12
C ASN A 270 13.93 17.38 7.63
N LYS A 271 13.10 16.50 7.04
CA LYS A 271 12.54 16.64 5.69
C LYS A 271 11.17 17.39 5.69
N GLU A 272 10.84 18.11 6.77
CA GLU A 272 9.61 18.90 6.91
C GLU A 272 8.32 18.05 6.83
N VAL A 273 8.38 16.77 7.21
CA VAL A 273 7.21 15.90 7.32
C VAL A 273 6.58 16.08 8.70
N ASP A 274 5.27 16.30 8.75
CA ASP A 274 4.48 16.32 9.99
C ASP A 274 4.30 14.87 10.49
N VAL A 275 5.07 14.52 11.52
CA VAL A 275 5.10 13.17 12.08
C VAL A 275 4.35 13.10 13.39
N THR A 276 3.30 12.28 13.42
CA THR A 276 2.64 11.84 14.64
C THR A 276 3.19 10.46 15.01
N SER A 277 3.84 10.36 16.14
CA SER A 277 4.28 9.08 16.70
C SER A 277 3.11 8.39 17.41
N VAL A 278 2.98 7.08 17.22
CA VAL A 278 1.92 6.27 17.83
C VAL A 278 2.49 4.98 18.40
N PRO A 279 1.98 4.48 19.53
CA PRO A 279 2.35 3.17 20.05
C PRO A 279 1.77 2.07 19.13
N PHE A 280 2.62 1.09 18.75
CA PHE A 280 2.23 -0.01 17.89
C PHE A 280 2.87 -1.35 18.27
N ASP A 281 3.51 -1.42 19.42
CA ASP A 281 4.29 -2.56 19.91
C ASP A 281 3.43 -3.83 20.17
N ASP A 282 2.19 -3.70 20.62
CA ASP A 282 1.28 -4.82 20.80
C ASP A 282 0.70 -5.33 19.46
N VAL A 283 0.36 -4.42 18.55
CA VAL A 283 -0.21 -4.80 17.24
C VAL A 283 0.83 -5.50 16.38
N VAL A 284 2.08 -5.06 16.42
CA VAL A 284 3.18 -5.65 15.64
C VAL A 284 3.47 -7.11 16.03
N GLU A 285 3.14 -7.52 17.26
CA GLU A 285 3.27 -8.92 17.70
C GLU A 285 2.38 -9.88 16.87
N MET A 286 1.39 -9.32 16.15
CA MET A 286 0.51 -10.09 15.26
C MET A 286 1.08 -10.27 13.85
N GLY A 287 2.29 -9.76 13.58
CA GLY A 287 3.03 -10.01 12.35
C GLY A 287 2.68 -9.07 11.19
N GLY A 288 2.53 -7.78 11.47
CA GLY A 288 2.36 -6.74 10.46
C GLY A 288 2.67 -5.35 11.01
N GLY A 289 2.96 -4.41 10.13
CA GLY A 289 3.28 -3.03 10.45
C GLY A 289 2.10 -2.06 10.32
N LEU A 290 2.37 -0.78 10.54
CA LEU A 290 1.37 0.29 10.43
C LEU A 290 0.75 0.38 9.03
N ALA A 291 1.54 0.18 7.96
CA ALA A 291 1.05 0.24 6.59
C ALA A 291 0.05 -0.88 6.28
N ASP A 292 0.17 -2.04 6.94
CA ASP A 292 -0.74 -3.17 6.78
C ASP A 292 -2.10 -2.94 7.42
N PHE A 293 -2.11 -2.08 8.45
CA PHE A 293 -3.24 -1.87 9.35
C PHE A 293 -4.37 -1.04 8.73
N TYR A 294 -4.13 -0.39 7.60
CA TYR A 294 -5.11 0.46 6.92
C TYR A 294 -5.10 0.28 5.41
N VAL A 295 -6.21 0.65 4.76
CA VAL A 295 -6.30 0.78 3.31
C VAL A 295 -6.94 2.13 2.96
N PRO A 296 -6.26 3.00 2.20
CA PRO A 296 -6.86 4.24 1.75
C PRO A 296 -7.93 3.94 0.68
N LEU A 297 -9.20 4.27 0.97
CA LEU A 297 -10.31 4.09 0.04
C LEU A 297 -10.40 5.24 -0.96
N LYS A 298 -10.21 6.47 -0.49
CA LYS A 298 -10.25 7.67 -1.31
C LYS A 298 -9.18 8.64 -0.85
N ARG A 299 -8.45 9.21 -1.78
CA ARG A 299 -7.50 10.29 -1.53
C ARG A 299 -7.96 11.52 -2.30
N ASN A 300 -7.98 12.67 -1.62
CA ASN A 300 -8.29 13.95 -2.24
C ASN A 300 -6.98 14.70 -2.52
N TYR A 301 -6.32 14.35 -3.59
CA TYR A 301 -5.03 14.93 -3.97
C TYR A 301 -5.11 16.44 -4.24
N ASP A 302 -6.23 16.96 -4.77
CA ASP A 302 -6.37 18.38 -5.07
C ASP A 302 -6.39 19.25 -3.81
N HIS A 303 -7.02 18.75 -2.74
CA HIS A 303 -7.04 19.44 -1.45
C HIS A 303 -5.69 19.33 -0.73
N GLU A 304 -5.00 18.21 -0.89
CA GLU A 304 -3.71 17.94 -0.26
C GLU A 304 -2.58 18.71 -0.94
N MET A 305 -2.60 18.83 -2.27
CA MET A 305 -1.64 19.65 -3.02
C MET A 305 -1.73 21.14 -2.69
N ASN A 306 -2.94 21.63 -2.41
CA ASN A 306 -3.15 23.03 -1.98
C ASN A 306 -2.72 23.29 -0.53
N SER A 307 -2.58 22.26 0.31
CA SER A 307 -2.13 22.38 1.69
C SER A 307 -0.60 22.31 1.85
N VAL A 308 0.11 21.81 0.85
CA VAL A 308 1.56 21.98 0.76
C VAL A 308 1.79 23.47 0.50
N LYS A 309 2.21 24.21 1.50
CA LYS A 309 2.86 25.52 1.27
C LYS A 309 4.12 25.21 0.45
N LEU A 310 3.96 25.18 -0.85
CA LEU A 310 5.09 25.22 -1.77
C LEU A 310 5.87 26.46 -1.35
N SER A 311 7.10 26.30 -0.92
CA SER A 311 7.89 27.44 -0.44
C SER A 311 7.96 28.48 -1.56
N LYS A 312 8.06 29.74 -1.17
CA LYS A 312 8.22 30.83 -2.14
C LYS A 312 9.41 30.55 -3.08
N GLU A 313 10.43 29.89 -2.54
CA GLU A 313 11.62 29.44 -3.28
C GLU A 313 11.29 28.40 -4.36
N PHE A 314 10.43 27.42 -4.07
CA PHE A 314 9.98 26.43 -5.07
C PHE A 314 9.27 27.08 -6.25
N PHE A 315 8.39 28.07 -6.00
CA PHE A 315 7.74 28.82 -7.10
C PHE A 315 8.70 29.68 -7.89
N ILE A 316 9.71 30.26 -7.23
CA ILE A 316 10.75 31.05 -7.91
C ILE A 316 11.62 30.11 -8.77
N GLU A 317 12.04 28.96 -8.23
CA GLU A 317 12.86 27.98 -8.95
C GLU A 317 12.11 27.42 -10.16
N LYS A 318 10.86 26.96 -9.97
CA LYS A 318 10.04 26.44 -11.07
C LYS A 318 9.64 27.54 -12.07
N GLY A 319 9.37 28.73 -11.60
CA GLY A 319 9.14 29.88 -12.46
C GLY A 319 10.38 30.22 -13.34
N ASN A 320 11.57 30.14 -12.80
CA ASN A 320 12.82 30.35 -13.52
C ASN A 320 13.10 29.20 -14.51
N GLU A 321 12.87 27.92 -14.14
CA GLU A 321 12.99 26.78 -15.06
C GLU A 321 12.05 26.93 -16.27
N ILE A 322 10.79 27.32 -16.04
CA ILE A 322 9.82 27.57 -17.12
C ILE A 322 10.25 28.75 -17.97
N LEU A 323 10.71 29.82 -17.34
CA LEU A 323 11.16 31.01 -18.05
C LEU A 323 12.39 30.74 -18.96
N GLU A 324 13.37 29.97 -18.48
CA GLU A 324 14.49 29.52 -19.28
C GLU A 324 14.09 28.54 -20.39
N ALA A 325 13.19 27.61 -20.11
CA ALA A 325 12.64 26.72 -21.13
C ALA A 325 11.91 27.50 -22.25
N VAL A 326 11.16 28.55 -21.92
CA VAL A 326 10.49 29.43 -22.88
C VAL A 326 11.46 30.26 -23.67
N LYS A 327 12.53 30.80 -23.05
CA LYS A 327 13.58 31.58 -23.74
C LYS A 327 14.41 30.74 -24.70
N THR A 328 14.63 29.45 -24.38
CA THR A 328 15.43 28.54 -25.20
C THR A 328 14.58 27.75 -26.21
N PHE A 329 13.27 27.91 -26.18
CA PHE A 329 12.36 27.23 -27.09
C PHE A 329 12.44 27.84 -28.48
N ASP A 330 12.93 27.09 -29.45
CA ASP A 330 12.98 27.54 -30.83
C ASP A 330 11.60 27.38 -31.50
N TYR A 331 10.86 28.49 -31.47
CA TYR A 331 9.52 28.54 -32.09
C TYR A 331 9.60 28.36 -33.61
N ALA A 332 10.69 28.80 -34.27
CA ALA A 332 10.84 28.68 -35.72
C ALA A 332 11.05 27.20 -36.11
N GLU A 333 11.90 26.49 -35.40
CA GLU A 333 12.12 25.05 -35.59
C GLU A 333 10.85 24.24 -35.30
N PHE A 334 10.12 24.55 -34.19
CA PHE A 334 8.86 23.89 -33.87
C PHE A 334 7.82 24.05 -34.98
N PHE A 335 7.60 25.28 -35.50
CA PHE A 335 6.64 25.52 -36.55
C PHE A 335 7.07 24.88 -37.88
N THR A 336 8.37 24.87 -38.21
CA THR A 336 8.91 24.20 -39.39
C THR A 336 8.69 22.71 -39.34
N ASN A 337 8.97 22.05 -38.20
CA ASN A 337 8.75 20.64 -37.99
C ASN A 337 7.27 20.29 -38.06
N ALA A 338 6.38 21.11 -37.46
CA ALA A 338 4.94 20.92 -37.52
C ALA A 338 4.39 21.05 -38.97
N GLN A 339 4.87 22.03 -39.74
CA GLN A 339 4.50 22.17 -41.17
C GLN A 339 4.96 20.98 -42.01
N THR A 340 6.18 20.49 -41.78
CA THR A 340 6.71 19.30 -42.47
C THR A 340 5.85 18.08 -42.18
N LEU A 341 5.51 17.84 -40.92
CA LEU A 341 4.67 16.70 -40.49
C LEU A 341 3.26 16.75 -41.10
N VAL A 342 2.67 17.95 -41.16
CA VAL A 342 1.35 18.15 -41.79
C VAL A 342 1.42 17.92 -43.30
N THR A 343 2.47 18.39 -43.95
CA THR A 343 2.67 18.23 -45.41
C THR A 343 2.88 16.76 -45.77
N GLU A 344 3.69 16.03 -45.02
CA GLU A 344 3.89 14.58 -45.18
C GLU A 344 2.58 13.79 -44.99
N LYS A 345 1.79 14.15 -44.00
CA LYS A 345 0.49 13.50 -43.76
C LYS A 345 -0.52 13.76 -44.88
N ILE A 346 -0.55 14.97 -45.38
CA ILE A 346 -1.41 15.33 -46.52
C ILE A 346 -0.96 14.57 -47.78
N ASN A 347 0.32 14.52 -48.11
CA ASN A 347 0.83 13.78 -49.25
C ASN A 347 0.58 12.26 -49.13
N THR A 348 0.63 11.70 -47.92
CA THR A 348 0.31 10.30 -47.68
C THR A 348 -1.19 9.99 -47.87
N LEU A 349 -2.07 10.97 -47.59
CA LEU A 349 -3.50 10.82 -47.78
C LEU A 349 -3.93 11.04 -49.24
N MET A 350 -3.20 11.85 -50.00
CA MET A 350 -3.49 12.12 -51.40
C MET A 350 -2.94 11.03 -52.37
N ASN A 351 -2.02 10.20 -51.89
CA ASN A 351 -1.42 9.09 -52.67
C ASN A 351 -2.05 7.71 -52.31
N LYS A 352 -3.15 7.69 -51.58
CA LYS A 352 -4.05 6.54 -51.35
C LYS A 352 -5.37 6.75 -52.07
#